data_f6318f8492c3ae5772e6728f44ddadb2
#
_entry.id   f6318f8492c3ae5772e6728f44ddadb2
#
_cell.length_a   1.000
_cell.length_b   1.000
_cell.length_c   1.000
_cell.angle_alpha   90.00
_cell.angle_beta   90.00
_cell.angle_gamma   90.00
#
_symmetry.space_group_name_H-M   'P 1'
#
loop_
_entity.id
_entity.type
_entity.pdbx_description
1 polymer ?
#
loop_
_entity_poly.entity_id
_entity_poly.type
_entity_poly.pdbx_seq_one_letter_code
_entity_poly.pdbx_strand_id
1 'polypeptide(L)'
;MNASGNDTPQRIESLSNPLVKELRALRSHKGRIEQRRFLAEGERSLAEAAAARWRAELLLVAPGAAHGVVPADRTIDVTIEVLEKITGRDNPQPHLGVFAEPDASARNLGALNARGAARWLMIEAPRDPGNLGSCIRSADATAAGGVILVGDACDAYSIECVRATMGSIFAVPIYHATRDEAVTLLARWPGESVATAADGSVDYAEIGFTAPTMLVIGTEAEGLSSVLRGACTRVARLPMLGRAESVNLAVAAGIFLYAAERAQR
;
A
#
# COMPACT_ATOMS: atom_id res chain seq x y z
N MET A 1 -35.28 33.46 6.12
CA MET A 1 -36.36 32.49 6.31
C MET A 1 -35.86 31.11 5.97
N ASN A 2 -35.79 30.30 7.00
CA ASN A 2 -35.74 28.83 7.05
C ASN A 2 -34.87 28.05 6.03
N ALA A 3 -33.68 27.68 6.50
CA ALA A 3 -33.06 26.41 6.14
C ALA A 3 -32.46 25.81 7.42
N SER A 4 -33.31 25.46 8.38
CA SER A 4 -32.99 24.49 9.44
C SER A 4 -33.38 23.11 8.89
N GLY A 5 -32.52 22.55 8.01
CA GLY A 5 -32.49 21.14 7.75
C GLY A 5 -32.08 20.46 9.06
N ASN A 6 -32.97 19.66 9.61
CA ASN A 6 -32.76 18.82 10.77
C ASN A 6 -31.78 17.71 10.39
N ASP A 7 -30.48 18.02 10.44
CA ASP A 7 -29.40 17.09 10.11
C ASP A 7 -29.07 16.26 11.36
N THR A 8 -30.08 15.45 11.78
CA THR A 8 -29.80 14.40 12.76
C THR A 8 -28.89 13.40 12.06
N PRO A 9 -27.67 13.15 12.55
CA PRO A 9 -26.74 12.22 11.91
C PRO A 9 -27.47 10.88 11.70
N GLN A 10 -27.43 10.38 10.48
CA GLN A 10 -28.02 9.07 10.18
C GLN A 10 -27.31 8.02 11.04
N ARG A 11 -28.07 7.25 11.81
CA ARG A 11 -27.54 6.20 12.68
C ARG A 11 -27.94 4.81 12.19
N ILE A 12 -26.96 3.89 12.14
CA ILE A 12 -27.17 2.49 11.78
C ILE A 12 -26.78 1.60 12.96
N GLU A 13 -27.75 0.83 13.46
CA GLU A 13 -27.57 -0.13 14.55
C GLU A 13 -27.84 -1.58 14.10
N SER A 14 -28.61 -1.76 13.04
CA SER A 14 -28.99 -3.09 12.56
C SER A 14 -27.91 -3.73 11.71
N LEU A 15 -27.46 -4.91 12.10
CA LEU A 15 -26.50 -5.74 11.35
C LEU A 15 -27.07 -6.25 10.02
N SER A 16 -28.39 -6.24 9.85
CA SER A 16 -29.09 -6.62 8.60
C SER A 16 -29.25 -5.46 7.62
N ASN A 17 -28.81 -4.24 7.98
CA ASN A 17 -28.88 -3.09 7.11
C ASN A 17 -28.17 -3.37 5.76
N PRO A 18 -28.79 -3.05 4.61
CA PRO A 18 -28.20 -3.27 3.28
C PRO A 18 -26.79 -2.68 3.14
N LEU A 19 -26.54 -1.47 3.69
CA LEU A 19 -25.24 -0.83 3.67
C LEU A 19 -24.19 -1.65 4.42
N VAL A 20 -24.53 -2.25 5.57
CA VAL A 20 -23.62 -3.12 6.33
C VAL A 20 -23.22 -4.33 5.49
N LYS A 21 -24.15 -4.93 4.76
CA LYS A 21 -23.88 -6.05 3.85
C LYS A 21 -22.98 -5.63 2.69
N GLU A 22 -23.26 -4.48 2.09
CA GLU A 22 -22.46 -3.88 1.01
C GLU A 22 -21.01 -3.63 1.45
N LEU A 23 -20.81 -2.93 2.57
CA LEU A 23 -19.47 -2.60 3.08
C LEU A 23 -18.69 -3.84 3.54
N ARG A 24 -19.38 -4.82 4.15
CA ARG A 24 -18.75 -6.09 4.52
C ARG A 24 -18.18 -6.83 3.29
N ALA A 25 -18.80 -6.71 2.11
CA ALA A 25 -18.31 -7.34 0.89
C ALA A 25 -16.91 -6.82 0.48
N LEU A 26 -16.53 -5.60 0.89
CA LEU A 26 -15.22 -5.00 0.65
C LEU A 26 -14.06 -5.74 1.35
N ARG A 27 -14.34 -6.66 2.27
CA ARG A 27 -13.33 -7.57 2.83
C ARG A 27 -12.78 -8.54 1.80
N SER A 28 -13.58 -8.89 0.79
CA SER A 28 -13.15 -9.79 -0.27
C SER A 28 -12.59 -9.01 -1.47
N HIS A 29 -11.58 -9.56 -2.14
CA HIS A 29 -11.04 -9.00 -3.38
C HIS A 29 -12.14 -8.79 -4.44
N LYS A 30 -13.02 -9.78 -4.60
CA LYS A 30 -14.17 -9.68 -5.52
C LYS A 30 -15.05 -8.46 -5.21
N GLY A 31 -15.41 -8.26 -3.94
CA GLY A 31 -16.26 -7.13 -3.53
C GLY A 31 -15.59 -5.77 -3.79
N ARG A 32 -14.27 -5.66 -3.61
CA ARG A 32 -13.53 -4.43 -3.94
C ARG A 32 -13.50 -4.15 -5.43
N ILE A 33 -13.25 -5.16 -6.26
CA ILE A 33 -13.28 -5.02 -7.72
C ILE A 33 -14.67 -4.57 -8.20
N GLU A 34 -15.73 -5.24 -7.71
CA GLU A 34 -17.11 -4.92 -8.12
C GLU A 34 -17.53 -3.52 -7.71
N GLN A 35 -17.13 -3.07 -6.51
CA GLN A 35 -17.52 -1.76 -5.99
C GLN A 35 -16.49 -0.66 -6.27
N ARG A 36 -15.25 -1.01 -6.65
CA ARG A 36 -14.12 -0.07 -6.81
C ARG A 36 -13.89 0.80 -5.57
N ARG A 37 -13.96 0.17 -4.41
CA ARG A 37 -13.84 0.80 -3.09
C ARG A 37 -12.97 -0.03 -2.16
N PHE A 38 -12.38 0.63 -1.19
CA PHE A 38 -11.65 -0.04 -0.11
C PHE A 38 -11.97 0.58 1.26
N LEU A 39 -11.58 -0.12 2.32
CA LEU A 39 -11.78 0.27 3.70
C LEU A 39 -10.46 0.71 4.33
N ALA A 40 -10.50 1.82 5.06
CA ALA A 40 -9.41 2.23 5.95
C ALA A 40 -9.94 2.52 7.34
N GLU A 41 -9.32 1.96 8.37
CA GLU A 41 -9.75 2.10 9.75
C GLU A 41 -8.71 2.82 10.62
N GLY A 42 -9.19 3.51 11.63
CA GLY A 42 -8.40 4.18 12.64
C GLY A 42 -8.08 5.64 12.33
N GLU A 43 -8.13 6.45 13.38
CA GLU A 43 -7.97 7.91 13.31
C GLU A 43 -6.67 8.31 12.62
N ARG A 44 -5.55 7.65 12.96
CA ARG A 44 -4.25 7.96 12.35
C ARG A 44 -4.25 7.75 10.84
N SER A 45 -4.77 6.61 10.36
CA SER A 45 -4.83 6.31 8.93
C SER A 45 -5.72 7.30 8.19
N LEU A 46 -6.84 7.71 8.79
CA LEU A 46 -7.75 8.69 8.22
C LEU A 46 -7.18 10.12 8.25
N ALA A 47 -6.38 10.46 9.25
CA ALA A 47 -5.66 11.73 9.30
C ALA A 47 -4.61 11.82 8.18
N GLU A 48 -3.89 10.73 7.88
CA GLU A 48 -2.97 10.66 6.74
C GLU A 48 -3.73 10.78 5.40
N ALA A 49 -4.90 10.16 5.28
CA ALA A 49 -5.78 10.34 4.12
C ALA A 49 -6.16 11.81 3.93
N ALA A 50 -6.55 12.50 5.01
CA ALA A 50 -6.88 13.93 4.98
C ALA A 50 -5.68 14.78 4.57
N ALA A 51 -4.48 14.51 5.13
CA ALA A 51 -3.24 15.20 4.80
C ALA A 51 -2.87 15.01 3.32
N ALA A 52 -3.09 13.82 2.77
CA ALA A 52 -2.91 13.50 1.36
C ALA A 52 -4.07 13.99 0.46
N ARG A 53 -5.01 14.77 1.00
CA ARG A 53 -6.17 15.36 0.31
C ARG A 53 -7.16 14.34 -0.25
N TRP A 54 -7.21 13.15 0.32
CA TRP A 54 -8.24 12.19 0.00
C TRP A 54 -9.55 12.56 0.69
N ARG A 55 -10.65 12.18 0.05
CA ARG A 55 -11.99 12.35 0.57
C ARG A 55 -12.65 10.98 0.67
N ALA A 56 -13.20 10.65 1.83
CA ALA A 56 -13.98 9.44 1.99
C ALA A 56 -15.36 9.61 1.34
N GLU A 57 -15.84 8.62 0.63
CA GLU A 57 -17.25 8.57 0.19
C GLU A 57 -18.18 8.41 1.41
N LEU A 58 -17.69 7.68 2.42
CA LEU A 58 -18.42 7.42 3.64
C LEU A 58 -17.46 7.35 4.84
N LEU A 59 -17.81 8.01 5.92
CA LEU A 59 -17.17 7.88 7.23
C LEU A 59 -18.16 7.26 8.21
N LEU A 60 -17.85 6.10 8.77
CA LEU A 60 -18.57 5.46 9.86
C LEU A 60 -17.90 5.81 11.18
N VAL A 61 -18.67 6.25 12.16
CA VAL A 61 -18.17 6.74 13.45
C VAL A 61 -18.85 5.99 14.59
N ALA A 62 -18.05 5.42 15.48
CA ALA A 62 -18.55 4.77 16.70
C ALA A 62 -19.01 5.77 17.73
N PRO A 63 -19.86 5.37 18.72
CA PRO A 63 -20.33 6.24 19.77
C PRO A 63 -19.18 6.87 20.56
N GLY A 64 -19.24 8.19 20.77
CA GLY A 64 -18.24 8.93 21.52
C GLY A 64 -16.96 9.27 20.76
N ALA A 65 -16.81 8.81 19.53
CA ALA A 65 -15.68 9.20 18.68
C ALA A 65 -15.95 10.54 17.97
N ALA A 66 -14.87 11.25 17.64
CA ALA A 66 -14.96 12.56 16.99
C ALA A 66 -15.37 12.42 15.51
N HIS A 67 -16.25 13.30 15.03
CA HIS A 67 -16.50 13.48 13.62
C HIS A 67 -15.37 14.29 12.94
N GLY A 68 -15.28 14.22 11.62
CA GLY A 68 -14.40 15.13 10.85
C GLY A 68 -12.92 14.75 10.83
N VAL A 69 -12.54 13.52 11.21
CA VAL A 69 -11.15 13.01 11.13
C VAL A 69 -10.61 12.97 9.70
N VAL A 70 -11.50 12.92 8.72
CA VAL A 70 -11.22 13.00 7.29
C VAL A 70 -12.40 13.67 6.59
N PRO A 71 -12.21 14.49 5.53
CA PRO A 71 -13.31 14.97 4.70
C PRO A 71 -14.10 13.80 4.14
N ALA A 72 -15.43 13.82 4.28
CA ALA A 72 -16.31 12.76 3.80
C ALA A 72 -17.53 13.34 3.08
N ASP A 73 -18.08 12.61 2.10
CA ASP A 73 -19.34 12.99 1.44
C ASP A 73 -20.54 12.72 2.36
N ARG A 74 -20.46 11.66 3.15
CA ARG A 74 -21.44 11.30 4.17
C ARG A 74 -20.75 10.80 5.43
N THR A 75 -21.27 11.18 6.58
CA THR A 75 -20.87 10.64 7.89
C THR A 75 -22.09 9.96 8.52
N ILE A 76 -21.90 8.75 9.03
CA ILE A 76 -22.95 7.93 9.64
C ILE A 76 -22.46 7.44 10.99
N ASP A 77 -23.28 7.65 12.03
CA ASP A 77 -23.05 7.03 13.33
C ASP A 77 -23.45 5.56 13.30
N VAL A 78 -22.61 4.69 13.84
CA VAL A 78 -22.83 3.26 13.85
C VAL A 78 -22.49 2.68 15.20
N THR A 79 -23.06 1.52 15.56
CA THR A 79 -22.64 0.82 16.77
C THR A 79 -21.32 0.08 16.58
N ILE A 80 -20.66 -0.30 17.66
CA ILE A 80 -19.41 -1.08 17.62
C ILE A 80 -19.64 -2.41 16.90
N GLU A 81 -20.78 -3.07 17.14
CA GLU A 81 -21.16 -4.36 16.53
C GLU A 81 -21.30 -4.23 15.01
N VAL A 82 -21.72 -3.06 14.50
CA VAL A 82 -21.76 -2.78 13.07
C VAL A 82 -20.33 -2.70 12.51
N LEU A 83 -19.41 -2.00 13.19
CA LEU A 83 -18.00 -1.95 12.78
C LEU A 83 -17.34 -3.33 12.83
N GLU A 84 -17.57 -4.12 13.89
CA GLU A 84 -17.12 -5.51 14.01
C GLU A 84 -17.61 -6.34 12.82
N LYS A 85 -18.88 -6.22 12.46
CA LYS A 85 -19.47 -6.95 11.35
C LYS A 85 -18.85 -6.59 10.03
N ILE A 86 -18.56 -5.30 9.78
CA ILE A 86 -17.98 -4.83 8.54
C ILE A 86 -16.49 -5.19 8.47
N THR A 87 -15.71 -4.92 9.51
CA THR A 87 -14.25 -5.12 9.51
C THR A 87 -13.85 -6.57 9.77
N GLY A 88 -14.71 -7.35 10.45
CA GLY A 88 -14.43 -8.71 10.88
C GLY A 88 -13.47 -8.79 12.07
N ARG A 89 -13.41 -7.75 12.88
CA ARG A 89 -12.58 -7.68 14.08
C ARG A 89 -13.43 -7.63 15.34
N ASP A 90 -12.96 -8.26 16.39
CA ASP A 90 -13.61 -8.21 17.70
C ASP A 90 -13.40 -6.86 18.40
N ASN A 91 -12.33 -6.13 18.05
CA ASN A 91 -12.04 -4.78 18.54
C ASN A 91 -11.75 -3.85 17.36
N PRO A 92 -12.77 -3.36 16.64
CA PRO A 92 -12.60 -2.44 15.53
C PRO A 92 -12.16 -1.07 16.02
N GLN A 93 -11.50 -0.30 15.16
CA GLN A 93 -11.23 1.10 15.45
C GLN A 93 -12.53 1.91 15.40
N PRO A 94 -12.65 3.01 16.17
CA PRO A 94 -13.87 3.79 16.25
C PRO A 94 -14.24 4.55 14.95
N HIS A 95 -13.33 4.62 14.01
CA HIS A 95 -13.53 5.27 12.71
C HIS A 95 -13.22 4.29 11.58
N LEU A 96 -14.12 4.25 10.59
CA LEU A 96 -13.96 3.47 9.37
C LEU A 96 -14.31 4.32 8.16
N GLY A 97 -13.32 4.63 7.32
CA GLY A 97 -13.52 5.31 6.05
C GLY A 97 -13.71 4.34 4.89
N VAL A 98 -14.58 4.70 3.98
CA VAL A 98 -14.76 4.04 2.68
C VAL A 98 -14.26 4.97 1.60
N PHE A 99 -13.31 4.51 0.80
CA PHE A 99 -12.67 5.32 -0.23
C PHE A 99 -12.83 4.68 -1.60
N ALA A 100 -12.93 5.50 -2.64
CA ALA A 100 -12.82 5.03 -4.01
C ALA A 100 -11.40 4.49 -4.25
N GLU A 101 -11.31 3.35 -4.89
CA GLU A 101 -10.02 2.83 -5.36
C GLU A 101 -9.52 3.68 -6.54
N PRO A 102 -8.24 4.08 -6.58
CA PRO A 102 -7.70 4.85 -7.69
C PRO A 102 -7.92 4.16 -9.03
N ASP A 103 -8.11 4.93 -10.10
CA ASP A 103 -8.36 4.37 -11.41
C ASP A 103 -7.20 3.47 -11.88
N ALA A 104 -7.53 2.32 -12.45
CA ALA A 104 -6.53 1.39 -13.00
C ALA A 104 -5.68 2.02 -14.11
N SER A 105 -6.24 2.97 -14.89
CA SER A 105 -5.50 3.71 -15.92
C SER A 105 -4.43 4.62 -15.34
N ALA A 106 -4.66 5.20 -14.16
CA ALA A 106 -3.68 6.01 -13.44
C ALA A 106 -2.58 5.18 -12.78
N ARG A 107 -2.76 3.85 -12.70
CA ARG A 107 -1.85 2.89 -12.05
C ARG A 107 -1.12 1.99 -13.05
N ASN A 108 -1.21 2.24 -14.33
CA ASN A 108 -0.41 1.55 -15.32
C ASN A 108 1.00 2.18 -15.42
N LEU A 109 1.97 1.42 -15.93
CA LEU A 109 3.35 1.89 -16.07
C LEU A 109 3.51 3.09 -17.01
N GLY A 110 2.56 3.32 -17.92
CA GLY A 110 2.56 4.48 -18.83
C GLY A 110 2.38 5.82 -18.11
N ALA A 111 1.76 5.81 -16.93
CA ALA A 111 1.60 7.00 -16.09
C ALA A 111 2.80 7.25 -15.16
N LEU A 112 3.75 6.30 -15.08
CA LEU A 112 4.89 6.38 -14.17
C LEU A 112 5.92 7.41 -14.69
N ASN A 113 6.25 8.39 -13.84
CA ASN A 113 7.35 9.34 -14.10
C ASN A 113 8.60 8.87 -13.34
N ALA A 114 9.44 8.08 -13.99
CA ALA A 114 10.66 7.52 -13.40
C ALA A 114 11.59 8.58 -12.79
N ARG A 115 11.66 9.77 -13.38
CA ARG A 115 12.51 10.89 -12.93
C ARG A 115 11.83 11.77 -11.87
N GLY A 116 10.58 11.50 -11.52
CA GLY A 116 9.82 12.25 -10.51
C GLY A 116 10.27 11.98 -9.08
N ALA A 117 11.07 10.93 -8.85
CA ALA A 117 11.61 10.58 -7.55
C ALA A 117 12.98 9.90 -7.67
N ALA A 118 13.78 9.99 -6.59
CA ALA A 118 15.12 9.41 -6.57
C ALA A 118 15.12 7.88 -6.42
N ARG A 119 14.06 7.30 -5.87
CA ARG A 119 13.94 5.85 -5.57
C ARG A 119 12.55 5.33 -5.87
N TRP A 120 12.52 4.04 -6.23
CA TRP A 120 11.31 3.28 -6.54
C TRP A 120 11.44 1.87 -5.98
N LEU A 121 10.32 1.25 -5.66
CA LEU A 121 10.29 -0.12 -5.18
C LEU A 121 9.46 -0.99 -6.13
N MET A 122 10.02 -2.08 -6.61
CA MET A 122 9.33 -3.11 -7.38
C MET A 122 9.33 -4.41 -6.57
N ILE A 123 8.18 -5.05 -6.43
CA ILE A 123 8.03 -6.29 -5.67
C ILE A 123 7.38 -7.33 -6.57
N GLU A 124 8.07 -8.45 -6.77
CA GLU A 124 7.52 -9.58 -7.54
C GLU A 124 6.67 -10.46 -6.65
N ALA A 125 5.40 -10.60 -7.02
CA ALA A 125 4.41 -11.52 -6.47
C ALA A 125 4.33 -11.58 -4.93
N PRO A 126 4.28 -10.43 -4.19
CA PRO A 126 4.14 -10.47 -2.73
C PRO A 126 2.85 -11.20 -2.35
N ARG A 127 2.94 -12.13 -1.38
CA ARG A 127 1.80 -12.96 -0.95
C ARG A 127 1.15 -12.48 0.35
N ASP A 128 1.94 -11.94 1.25
CA ASP A 128 1.46 -11.48 2.56
C ASP A 128 1.11 -9.99 2.54
N PRO A 129 -0.17 -9.62 2.81
CA PRO A 129 -0.61 -8.24 2.77
C PRO A 129 0.01 -7.38 3.90
N GLY A 130 0.41 -7.99 5.02
CA GLY A 130 1.10 -7.27 6.10
C GLY A 130 2.51 -6.86 5.69
N ASN A 131 3.25 -7.76 5.02
CA ASN A 131 4.56 -7.46 4.46
C ASN A 131 4.46 -6.40 3.36
N LEU A 132 3.49 -6.53 2.45
CA LEU A 132 3.26 -5.53 1.42
C LEU A 132 2.95 -4.15 2.02
N GLY A 133 2.05 -4.08 2.99
CA GLY A 133 1.74 -2.83 3.67
C GLY A 133 2.96 -2.19 4.37
N SER A 134 3.82 -3.03 4.98
CA SER A 134 5.07 -2.57 5.60
C SER A 134 6.09 -2.08 4.56
N CYS A 135 6.15 -2.70 3.37
CA CYS A 135 6.95 -2.22 2.24
C CYS A 135 6.47 -0.85 1.75
N ILE A 136 5.15 -0.68 1.57
CA ILE A 136 4.53 0.61 1.18
C ILE A 136 4.88 1.69 2.21
N ARG A 137 4.80 1.38 3.50
CA ARG A 137 5.18 2.30 4.58
C ARG A 137 6.67 2.65 4.53
N SER A 138 7.56 1.72 4.21
CA SER A 138 8.99 1.98 4.06
C SER A 138 9.27 2.85 2.83
N ALA A 139 8.52 2.63 1.73
CA ALA A 139 8.59 3.45 0.53
C ALA A 139 8.18 4.91 0.81
N ASP A 140 7.10 5.12 1.56
CA ASP A 140 6.66 6.44 2.03
C ASP A 140 7.73 7.13 2.88
N ALA A 141 8.22 6.44 3.91
CA ALA A 141 9.23 6.96 4.84
C ALA A 141 10.54 7.38 4.16
N THR A 142 10.84 6.85 2.99
CA THR A 142 12.03 7.19 2.20
C THR A 142 11.71 8.06 0.99
N ALA A 143 10.50 8.61 0.88
CA ALA A 143 10.04 9.41 -0.25
C ALA A 143 10.25 8.72 -1.60
N ALA A 144 9.98 7.42 -1.68
CA ALA A 144 9.97 6.70 -2.94
C ALA A 144 8.82 7.18 -3.83
N GLY A 145 9.03 7.21 -5.16
CA GLY A 145 8.04 7.68 -6.12
C GLY A 145 6.82 6.76 -6.27
N GLY A 146 6.92 5.53 -5.81
CA GLY A 146 5.84 4.55 -5.80
C GLY A 146 6.32 3.13 -5.62
N VAL A 147 5.34 2.22 -5.56
CA VAL A 147 5.55 0.77 -5.49
C VAL A 147 4.95 0.12 -6.73
N ILE A 148 5.72 -0.75 -7.39
CA ILE A 148 5.29 -1.52 -8.55
C ILE A 148 5.12 -2.97 -8.12
N LEU A 149 3.91 -3.49 -8.26
CA LEU A 149 3.57 -4.89 -7.99
C LEU A 149 3.61 -5.68 -9.29
N VAL A 150 4.43 -6.72 -9.34
CA VAL A 150 4.64 -7.51 -10.55
C VAL A 150 4.03 -8.89 -10.41
N GLY A 151 3.24 -9.29 -11.41
CA GLY A 151 2.64 -10.62 -11.47
C GLY A 151 1.47 -10.79 -10.51
N ASP A 152 1.29 -12.01 -9.97
CA ASP A 152 0.19 -12.35 -9.07
C ASP A 152 0.50 -11.88 -7.63
N ALA A 153 0.27 -10.61 -7.37
CA ALA A 153 0.49 -9.96 -6.08
C ALA A 153 -0.78 -10.00 -5.22
N CYS A 154 -0.61 -10.04 -3.89
CA CYS A 154 -1.72 -9.78 -2.98
C CYS A 154 -2.23 -8.35 -3.17
N ASP A 155 -3.51 -8.14 -2.83
CA ASP A 155 -4.19 -6.88 -3.05
C ASP A 155 -3.74 -5.80 -2.05
N ALA A 156 -3.15 -4.71 -2.58
CA ALA A 156 -2.70 -3.57 -1.79
C ALA A 156 -3.84 -2.84 -1.06
N TYR A 157 -5.07 -2.97 -1.56
CA TYR A 157 -6.27 -2.37 -0.97
C TYR A 157 -7.07 -3.33 -0.09
N SER A 158 -6.54 -4.53 0.20
CA SER A 158 -7.09 -5.40 1.24
C SER A 158 -7.05 -4.69 2.59
N ILE A 159 -8.03 -4.96 3.45
CA ILE A 159 -8.11 -4.29 4.77
C ILE A 159 -6.85 -4.55 5.62
N GLU A 160 -6.25 -5.72 5.46
CA GLU A 160 -5.01 -6.11 6.13
C GLU A 160 -3.81 -5.29 5.64
N CYS A 161 -3.67 -5.13 4.32
CA CYS A 161 -2.59 -4.34 3.74
C CYS A 161 -2.75 -2.86 4.08
N VAL A 162 -3.93 -2.28 3.84
CA VAL A 162 -4.24 -0.87 4.17
C VAL A 162 -3.91 -0.57 5.62
N ARG A 163 -4.28 -1.45 6.54
CA ARG A 163 -3.96 -1.32 7.97
C ARG A 163 -2.44 -1.31 8.22
N ALA A 164 -1.70 -2.24 7.60
CA ALA A 164 -0.26 -2.35 7.78
C ALA A 164 0.50 -1.12 7.24
N THR A 165 -0.07 -0.41 6.26
CA THR A 165 0.52 0.84 5.74
C THR A 165 0.49 1.99 6.75
N MET A 166 -0.36 1.94 7.77
CA MET A 166 -0.57 3.04 8.74
C MET A 166 -0.90 4.39 8.08
N GLY A 167 -1.57 4.36 6.91
CA GLY A 167 -1.93 5.55 6.14
C GLY A 167 -1.05 5.84 4.91
N SER A 168 0.13 5.25 4.79
CA SER A 168 1.02 5.44 3.63
C SER A 168 0.40 5.05 2.30
N ILE A 169 -0.68 4.24 2.29
CA ILE A 169 -1.45 3.88 1.09
C ILE A 169 -2.05 5.12 0.38
N PHE A 170 -2.29 6.19 1.12
CA PHE A 170 -2.84 7.43 0.59
C PHE A 170 -1.78 8.36 -0.02
N ALA A 171 -0.50 8.13 0.31
CA ALA A 171 0.62 8.96 -0.16
C ALA A 171 1.44 8.29 -1.28
N VAL A 172 1.56 6.95 -1.25
CA VAL A 172 2.42 6.19 -2.17
C VAL A 172 1.62 5.64 -3.34
N PRO A 173 1.91 6.03 -4.58
CA PRO A 173 1.28 5.45 -5.77
C PRO A 173 1.62 3.95 -5.90
N ILE A 174 0.58 3.15 -6.18
CA ILE A 174 0.73 1.72 -6.42
C ILE A 174 0.49 1.44 -7.91
N TYR A 175 1.46 0.82 -8.57
CA TYR A 175 1.41 0.42 -9.97
C TYR A 175 1.33 -1.10 -10.07
N HIS A 176 0.74 -1.59 -11.16
CA HIS A 176 0.70 -3.02 -11.47
C HIS A 176 1.36 -3.28 -12.80
N ALA A 177 2.09 -4.38 -12.90
CA ALA A 177 2.77 -4.81 -14.11
C ALA A 177 2.73 -6.33 -14.26
N THR A 178 2.67 -6.79 -15.49
CA THR A 178 3.08 -8.15 -15.84
C THR A 178 4.61 -8.26 -15.76
N ARG A 179 5.13 -9.48 -15.76
CA ARG A 179 6.59 -9.71 -15.80
C ARG A 179 7.24 -9.07 -17.04
N ASP A 180 6.61 -9.21 -18.19
CA ASP A 180 7.13 -8.66 -19.46
C ASP A 180 7.16 -7.14 -19.46
N GLU A 181 6.13 -6.50 -18.92
CA GLU A 181 6.09 -5.05 -18.75
C GLU A 181 7.17 -4.57 -17.77
N ALA A 182 7.39 -5.30 -16.68
CA ALA A 182 8.44 -4.98 -15.70
C ALA A 182 9.84 -5.11 -16.32
N VAL A 183 10.12 -6.16 -17.08
CA VAL A 183 11.38 -6.33 -17.83
C VAL A 183 11.58 -5.18 -18.83
N THR A 184 10.53 -4.82 -19.57
CA THR A 184 10.57 -3.71 -20.52
C THR A 184 10.85 -2.39 -19.81
N LEU A 185 10.25 -2.16 -18.65
CA LEU A 185 10.51 -0.97 -17.85
C LEU A 185 11.96 -0.93 -17.35
N LEU A 186 12.47 -2.05 -16.80
CA LEU A 186 13.84 -2.16 -16.29
C LEU A 186 14.88 -1.91 -17.39
N ALA A 187 14.67 -2.44 -18.60
CA ALA A 187 15.55 -2.24 -19.74
C ALA A 187 15.65 -0.76 -20.20
N ARG A 188 14.65 0.05 -19.86
CA ARG A 188 14.57 1.49 -20.20
C ARG A 188 14.70 2.40 -18.98
N TRP A 189 15.00 1.80 -17.82
CA TRP A 189 15.08 2.57 -16.59
C TRP A 189 16.20 3.62 -16.68
N PRO A 190 15.94 4.92 -16.42
CA PRO A 190 16.91 5.98 -16.70
C PRO A 190 18.05 6.11 -15.68
N GLY A 191 18.08 5.24 -14.68
CA GLY A 191 19.09 5.19 -13.63
C GLY A 191 19.51 3.77 -13.33
N GLU A 192 19.76 3.43 -12.07
CA GLU A 192 20.21 2.12 -11.64
C GLU A 192 19.04 1.23 -11.22
N SER A 193 19.06 -0.05 -11.59
CA SER A 193 18.13 -1.05 -11.08
C SER A 193 18.89 -2.12 -10.30
N VAL A 194 18.47 -2.35 -9.05
CA VAL A 194 19.17 -3.23 -8.09
C VAL A 194 18.22 -4.35 -7.67
N ALA A 195 18.51 -5.57 -8.13
CA ALA A 195 17.87 -6.79 -7.67
C ALA A 195 18.44 -7.20 -6.30
N THR A 196 17.59 -7.71 -5.42
CA THR A 196 18.03 -8.26 -4.14
C THR A 196 18.03 -9.79 -4.19
N ALA A 197 19.16 -10.42 -3.86
CA ALA A 197 19.27 -11.87 -3.79
C ALA A 197 20.38 -12.27 -2.77
N ALA A 198 20.18 -13.40 -2.08
CA ALA A 198 21.14 -13.88 -1.07
C ALA A 198 22.53 -14.15 -1.67
N ASP A 199 22.56 -14.62 -2.93
CA ASP A 199 23.77 -14.91 -3.73
C ASP A 199 24.22 -13.72 -4.59
N GLY A 200 23.77 -12.50 -4.27
CA GLY A 200 24.16 -11.27 -4.99
C GLY A 200 25.67 -11.06 -4.99
N SER A 201 26.19 -10.58 -6.12
CA SER A 201 27.63 -10.38 -6.33
C SER A 201 28.18 -9.17 -5.56
N VAL A 202 27.34 -8.20 -5.20
CA VAL A 202 27.73 -6.96 -4.55
C VAL A 202 27.08 -6.83 -3.18
N ASP A 203 27.84 -6.40 -2.19
CA ASP A 203 27.28 -6.05 -0.89
C ASP A 203 26.44 -4.76 -1.03
N TYR A 204 25.24 -4.74 -0.42
CA TYR A 204 24.35 -3.59 -0.51
C TYR A 204 24.99 -2.29 -0.03
N ALA A 205 25.92 -2.39 0.93
CA ALA A 205 26.63 -1.25 1.50
C ALA A 205 27.67 -0.64 0.53
N GLU A 206 28.07 -1.39 -0.51
CA GLU A 206 29.04 -0.95 -1.53
C GLU A 206 28.37 -0.30 -2.76
N ILE A 207 27.03 -0.26 -2.79
CA ILE A 207 26.29 0.31 -3.92
C ILE A 207 26.13 1.82 -3.75
N GLY A 208 26.49 2.55 -4.79
CA GLY A 208 26.31 4.03 -4.83
C GLY A 208 24.87 4.49 -5.08
N PHE A 209 23.97 3.60 -5.47
CA PHE A 209 22.55 3.86 -5.74
C PHE A 209 22.30 5.11 -6.61
N THR A 210 22.74 5.05 -7.87
CA THR A 210 22.53 6.15 -8.83
C THR A 210 21.05 6.40 -9.11
N ALA A 211 20.59 7.61 -8.81
CA ALA A 211 19.18 8.01 -9.00
C ALA A 211 18.81 8.20 -10.48
N PRO A 212 17.57 7.90 -10.86
CA PRO A 212 16.55 7.21 -10.06
C PRO A 212 16.87 5.72 -9.88
N THR A 213 16.87 5.24 -8.65
CA THR A 213 17.14 3.83 -8.36
C THR A 213 15.83 3.04 -8.30
N MET A 214 15.74 1.91 -9.04
CA MET A 214 14.70 0.92 -8.91
C MET A 214 15.20 -0.25 -8.05
N LEU A 215 14.65 -0.40 -6.85
CA LEU A 215 14.89 -1.58 -6.01
C LEU A 215 13.92 -2.69 -6.40
N VAL A 216 14.43 -3.88 -6.70
CA VAL A 216 13.63 -5.01 -7.18
C VAL A 216 13.78 -6.17 -6.22
N ILE A 217 12.67 -6.56 -5.57
CA ILE A 217 12.66 -7.54 -4.48
C ILE A 217 11.68 -8.66 -4.83
N GLY A 218 12.08 -9.90 -4.60
CA GLY A 218 11.23 -11.10 -4.73
C GLY A 218 10.62 -11.52 -3.39
N THR A 219 9.84 -12.60 -3.40
CA THR A 219 9.24 -13.19 -2.19
C THR A 219 10.28 -13.88 -1.32
N GLU A 220 9.93 -14.10 -0.04
CA GLU A 220 10.78 -14.83 0.91
C GLU A 220 10.99 -16.30 0.50
N ALA A 221 10.00 -16.92 -0.16
CA ALA A 221 10.02 -18.35 -0.48
C ALA A 221 10.77 -18.65 -1.79
N GLU A 222 10.51 -17.88 -2.85
CA GLU A 222 11.02 -18.14 -4.19
C GLU A 222 12.10 -17.16 -4.61
N GLY A 223 12.28 -16.07 -3.86
CA GLY A 223 13.16 -14.98 -4.23
C GLY A 223 12.65 -14.23 -5.48
N LEU A 224 13.57 -13.64 -6.21
CA LEU A 224 13.31 -12.94 -7.46
C LEU A 224 13.49 -13.88 -8.64
N SER A 225 12.57 -13.86 -9.61
CA SER A 225 12.68 -14.67 -10.84
C SER A 225 13.97 -14.34 -11.60
N SER A 226 14.54 -15.33 -12.28
CA SER A 226 15.75 -15.16 -13.10
C SER A 226 15.58 -14.10 -14.19
N VAL A 227 14.37 -13.94 -14.69
CA VAL A 227 14.04 -12.96 -15.74
C VAL A 227 14.15 -11.53 -15.23
N LEU A 228 13.52 -11.23 -14.10
CA LEU A 228 13.62 -9.89 -13.48
C LEU A 228 15.02 -9.61 -12.94
N ARG A 229 15.62 -10.63 -12.30
CA ARG A 229 17.01 -10.56 -11.84
C ARG A 229 17.98 -10.21 -12.98
N GLY A 230 17.84 -10.87 -14.13
CA GLY A 230 18.68 -10.65 -15.32
C GLY A 230 18.43 -9.31 -16.02
N ALA A 231 17.27 -8.70 -15.81
CA ALA A 231 16.94 -7.37 -16.33
C ALA A 231 17.49 -6.21 -15.49
N CYS A 232 17.95 -6.47 -14.27
CA CYS A 232 18.52 -5.46 -13.39
C CYS A 232 19.99 -5.20 -13.71
N THR A 233 20.45 -3.96 -13.49
CA THR A 233 21.85 -3.55 -13.71
C THR A 233 22.80 -4.13 -12.67
N ARG A 234 22.31 -4.43 -11.46
CA ARG A 234 23.07 -5.05 -10.37
C ARG A 234 22.25 -6.08 -9.62
N VAL A 235 22.96 -7.02 -8.99
CA VAL A 235 22.37 -7.98 -8.04
C VAL A 235 23.10 -7.82 -6.73
N ALA A 236 22.42 -7.34 -5.72
CA ALA A 236 22.94 -7.05 -4.40
C ALA A 236 22.53 -8.11 -3.38
N ARG A 237 23.40 -8.38 -2.43
CA ARG A 237 23.11 -9.19 -1.25
C ARG A 237 23.05 -8.33 0.00
N LEU A 238 22.23 -8.78 0.94
CA LEU A 238 22.29 -8.36 2.34
C LEU A 238 23.06 -9.44 3.11
N PRO A 239 24.24 -9.15 3.66
CA PRO A 239 25.04 -10.17 4.35
C PRO A 239 24.31 -10.74 5.57
N MET A 240 24.23 -12.07 5.66
CA MET A 240 23.71 -12.78 6.83
C MET A 240 24.90 -13.28 7.66
N LEU A 241 25.12 -12.68 8.82
CA LEU A 241 26.24 -13.03 9.71
C LEU A 241 25.86 -14.09 10.75
N GLY A 242 24.60 -14.46 10.82
CA GLY A 242 24.05 -15.46 11.74
C GLY A 242 23.67 -16.76 11.03
N ARG A 243 22.66 -17.46 11.60
CA ARG A 243 22.13 -18.72 11.06
C ARG A 243 20.97 -18.53 10.08
N ALA A 244 20.39 -17.34 10.04
CA ALA A 244 19.28 -17.05 9.13
C ALA A 244 19.80 -16.97 7.69
N GLU A 245 19.06 -17.55 6.75
CA GLU A 245 19.39 -17.54 5.32
C GLU A 245 18.88 -16.27 4.63
N SER A 246 17.87 -15.64 5.21
CA SER A 246 17.22 -14.43 4.69
C SER A 246 16.57 -13.64 5.83
N VAL A 247 16.13 -12.42 5.53
CA VAL A 247 15.25 -11.61 6.38
C VAL A 247 13.89 -11.47 5.71
N ASN A 248 12.88 -11.12 6.51
CA ASN A 248 11.55 -10.81 6.03
C ASN A 248 11.58 -9.76 4.89
N LEU A 249 10.66 -9.92 3.92
CA LEU A 249 10.54 -9.06 2.73
C LEU A 249 10.52 -7.56 3.08
N ALA A 250 9.69 -7.17 4.05
CA ALA A 250 9.57 -5.76 4.43
C ALA A 250 10.82 -5.22 5.13
N VAL A 251 11.52 -6.09 5.87
CA VAL A 251 12.82 -5.74 6.48
C VAL A 251 13.85 -5.50 5.39
N ALA A 252 13.97 -6.40 4.40
CA ALA A 252 14.88 -6.23 3.27
C ALA A 252 14.56 -4.94 2.50
N ALA A 253 13.28 -4.72 2.16
CA ALA A 253 12.83 -3.51 1.46
C ALA A 253 13.23 -2.24 2.23
N GLY A 254 12.99 -2.21 3.54
CA GLY A 254 13.38 -1.07 4.39
C GLY A 254 14.88 -0.80 4.37
N ILE A 255 15.70 -1.84 4.54
CA ILE A 255 17.18 -1.72 4.54
C ILE A 255 17.67 -1.14 3.22
N PHE A 256 17.24 -1.69 2.08
CA PHE A 256 17.67 -1.23 0.75
C PHE A 256 17.17 0.18 0.43
N LEU A 257 15.92 0.51 0.79
CA LEU A 257 15.36 1.85 0.60
C LEU A 257 16.16 2.91 1.38
N TYR A 258 16.49 2.63 2.64
CA TYR A 258 17.27 3.55 3.45
C TYR A 258 18.75 3.60 3.02
N ALA A 259 19.32 2.51 2.53
CA ALA A 259 20.66 2.52 1.95
C ALA A 259 20.71 3.42 0.71
N ALA A 260 19.72 3.28 -0.19
CA ALA A 260 19.61 4.15 -1.36
C ALA A 260 19.35 5.62 -0.97
N GLU A 261 18.50 5.86 0.02
CA GLU A 261 18.22 7.21 0.52
C GLU A 261 19.48 7.88 1.06
N ARG A 262 20.26 7.15 1.86
CA ARG A 262 21.52 7.65 2.42
C ARG A 262 22.57 7.96 1.35
N ALA A 263 22.70 7.10 0.35
CA ALA A 263 23.68 7.29 -0.73
C ALA A 263 23.31 8.45 -1.68
N GLN A 264 22.04 8.86 -1.71
CA GLN A 264 21.51 9.90 -2.61
C GLN A 264 21.35 11.26 -1.93
N ARG A 265 21.71 11.40 -0.63
CA ARG A 265 21.79 12.68 0.08
C ARG A 265 23.03 13.45 -0.39
#